data_2f98713efa55eee1a1cd60ae9cb052be
#
_entry.id   2f98713efa55eee1a1cd60ae9cb052be
#
_cell.length_a   1.000
_cell.length_b   1.000
_cell.length_c   1.000
_cell.angle_alpha   90.00
_cell.angle_beta   90.00
_cell.angle_gamma   90.00
#
_symmetry.space_group_name_H-M   'P 1'
#
loop_
_entity.id
_entity.type
_entity.pdbx_description
1 polymer ?
#
loop_
_entity_poly.entity_id
_entity_poly.type
_entity_poly.pdbx_seq_one_letter_code
_entity_poly.pdbx_strand_id
1 'polypeptide(L)'
;GSEMCIRDSLHRSIMNRLWSALESYRPDCLFIYITHDTQFAAAHGQSDKVWIKEFDGTHWKLEIIDDHELPEELLFDILGSRKNVLFVEGERNSYDTQLYSILYPSYYVIACGSCTQVISRTKAFRNSPSLHHCQVFGIIDRDYRSDYEIEKYKNDGIYALKVAEVENLFLVEELIRLIADHLGQSPDESFAPIREYVIHTRFAHQIDRQICQSVVAHLKYQLTAIELSKKNDDEAKNSLNTALQNIDYEKTKAEEESKFRGALCEDDYAKVLSVFNEKGLTSSIGHFLGLVDKEYCKSILALLNGKMRNEISDAISTYLPPEIPR
;
A
#
# COMPACT_ATOMS: atom_id res chain seq x y z
N GLY A 1 14.59 -47.11 -3.80
CA GLY A 1 14.26 -45.78 -3.44
C GLY A 1 14.00 -45.67 -1.95
N SER A 2 14.88 -45.07 -1.17
CA SER A 2 14.60 -44.76 0.23
C SER A 2 14.02 -43.34 0.27
N GLU A 3 12.75 -43.21 0.54
CA GLU A 3 12.15 -41.97 0.98
C GLU A 3 12.71 -41.65 2.36
N MET A 4 13.63 -40.73 2.44
CA MET A 4 14.12 -40.20 3.70
C MET A 4 13.43 -38.87 3.96
N CYS A 5 12.53 -38.87 4.92
CA CYS A 5 11.86 -37.66 5.38
C CYS A 5 12.89 -36.86 6.22
N ILE A 6 13.70 -36.02 5.54
CA ILE A 6 14.72 -35.15 6.15
C ILE A 6 14.09 -33.92 6.80
N ARG A 7 12.78 -33.80 6.73
CA ARG A 7 11.99 -32.60 6.92
C ARG A 7 12.01 -32.00 8.33
N ASP A 8 12.16 -32.82 9.35
CA ASP A 8 11.95 -32.37 10.75
C ASP A 8 13.24 -32.10 11.52
N SER A 9 14.41 -32.32 10.89
CA SER A 9 15.69 -32.28 11.59
C SER A 9 16.72 -31.27 11.06
N LEU A 10 16.49 -30.63 9.90
CA LEU A 10 17.43 -29.68 9.33
C LEU A 10 16.83 -28.26 9.23
N HIS A 11 17.56 -27.31 9.80
CA HIS A 11 17.21 -25.90 9.68
C HIS A 11 17.22 -25.46 8.19
N ARG A 12 16.23 -24.66 7.76
CA ARG A 12 16.03 -24.24 6.36
C ARG A 12 17.28 -23.69 5.67
N SER A 13 18.11 -22.92 6.40
CA SER A 13 19.37 -22.39 5.86
C SER A 13 20.41 -23.47 5.52
N ILE A 14 20.34 -24.62 6.18
CA ILE A 14 21.23 -25.76 5.92
C ILE A 14 20.69 -26.55 4.72
N MET A 15 19.37 -26.69 4.58
CA MET A 15 18.76 -27.39 3.47
C MET A 15 19.14 -26.79 2.11
N ASN A 16 18.96 -25.48 1.93
CA ASN A 16 19.30 -24.83 0.67
C ASN A 16 20.78 -25.03 0.30
N ARG A 17 21.69 -24.87 1.29
CA ARG A 17 23.13 -25.10 1.06
C ARG A 17 23.46 -26.54 0.70
N LEU A 18 22.81 -27.50 1.35
CA LEU A 18 23.02 -28.91 1.09
C LEU A 18 22.62 -29.27 -0.35
N TRP A 19 21.42 -28.85 -0.77
CA TRP A 19 20.92 -29.13 -2.11
C TRP A 19 21.73 -28.44 -3.19
N SER A 20 22.07 -27.15 -3.03
CA SER A 20 22.95 -26.45 -3.97
C SER A 20 24.36 -27.11 -4.07
N ALA A 21 24.88 -27.64 -2.98
CA ALA A 21 26.14 -28.37 -3.00
C ALA A 21 26.00 -29.72 -3.75
N LEU A 22 24.90 -30.45 -3.55
CA LEU A 22 24.62 -31.71 -4.25
C LEU A 22 24.43 -31.48 -5.76
N GLU A 23 23.69 -30.45 -6.17
CA GLU A 23 23.52 -30.06 -7.57
C GLU A 23 24.88 -29.75 -8.22
N SER A 24 25.71 -28.96 -7.53
CA SER A 24 27.05 -28.59 -8.02
C SER A 24 27.99 -29.81 -8.10
N TYR A 25 27.83 -30.79 -7.19
CA TYR A 25 28.64 -31.99 -7.17
C TYR A 25 28.22 -33.04 -8.20
N ARG A 26 26.94 -33.02 -8.62
CA ARG A 26 26.36 -33.99 -9.57
C ARG A 26 25.68 -33.28 -10.74
N PRO A 27 26.44 -32.53 -11.56
CA PRO A 27 25.91 -31.83 -12.72
C PRO A 27 25.38 -32.78 -13.83
N ASP A 28 25.69 -34.07 -13.71
CA ASP A 28 25.21 -35.16 -14.58
C ASP A 28 23.81 -35.66 -14.23
N CYS A 29 23.22 -35.20 -13.13
CA CYS A 29 21.92 -35.65 -12.65
C CYS A 29 20.84 -34.59 -12.87
N LEU A 30 19.61 -35.04 -13.20
CA LEU A 30 18.41 -34.25 -13.13
C LEU A 30 17.88 -34.28 -11.69
N PHE A 31 17.69 -33.12 -11.07
CA PHE A 31 17.07 -33.01 -9.76
C PHE A 31 15.61 -32.57 -9.92
N ILE A 32 14.69 -33.29 -9.30
CA ILE A 32 13.26 -32.96 -9.25
C ILE A 32 12.88 -32.82 -7.79
N TYR A 33 12.44 -31.61 -7.41
CA TYR A 33 11.99 -31.28 -6.06
C TYR A 33 10.47 -31.18 -6.02
N ILE A 34 9.86 -31.87 -5.08
CA ILE A 34 8.43 -31.71 -4.76
C ILE A 34 8.38 -31.07 -3.38
N THR A 35 7.96 -29.83 -3.31
CA THR A 35 7.93 -29.06 -2.08
C THR A 35 6.69 -28.20 -1.98
N HIS A 36 6.28 -27.89 -0.76
CA HIS A 36 5.32 -26.83 -0.46
C HIS A 36 6.03 -25.66 0.27
N ASP A 37 7.35 -25.74 0.43
CA ASP A 37 8.15 -24.67 0.99
C ASP A 37 8.48 -23.67 -0.13
N THR A 38 7.77 -22.54 -0.11
CA THR A 38 7.90 -21.46 -1.10
C THR A 38 9.27 -20.81 -1.09
N GLN A 39 9.92 -20.72 0.08
CA GLN A 39 11.28 -20.17 0.19
C GLN A 39 12.34 -21.13 -0.40
N PHE A 40 12.12 -22.45 -0.26
CA PHE A 40 12.97 -23.42 -0.92
C PHE A 40 12.84 -23.33 -2.45
N ALA A 41 11.62 -23.24 -2.96
CA ALA A 41 11.36 -23.07 -4.40
C ALA A 41 11.97 -21.78 -4.95
N ALA A 42 11.85 -20.65 -4.21
CA ALA A 42 12.45 -19.38 -4.57
C ALA A 42 13.99 -19.38 -4.57
N ALA A 43 14.62 -20.13 -3.67
CA ALA A 43 16.08 -20.26 -3.62
C ALA A 43 16.69 -20.96 -4.86
N HIS A 44 15.87 -21.66 -5.64
CA HIS A 44 16.27 -22.36 -6.86
C HIS A 44 15.79 -21.61 -8.12
N GLY A 45 16.09 -20.30 -8.21
CA GLY A 45 15.61 -19.38 -9.22
C GLY A 45 15.92 -19.74 -10.70
N GLN A 46 16.92 -20.58 -10.94
CA GLN A 46 17.33 -21.05 -12.28
C GLN A 46 16.58 -22.32 -12.76
N SER A 47 15.67 -22.85 -11.93
CA SER A 47 14.99 -24.12 -12.22
C SER A 47 13.59 -23.85 -12.78
N ASP A 48 13.16 -24.67 -13.76
CA ASP A 48 11.77 -24.67 -14.22
C ASP A 48 10.84 -25.02 -13.06
N LYS A 49 9.76 -24.28 -12.89
CA LYS A 49 8.80 -24.48 -11.81
C LYS A 49 7.43 -24.82 -12.35
N VAL A 50 6.86 -25.87 -11.78
CA VAL A 50 5.53 -26.34 -12.12
C VAL A 50 4.65 -26.31 -10.87
N TRP A 51 3.60 -25.54 -10.91
CA TRP A 51 2.62 -25.49 -9.84
C TRP A 51 1.53 -26.54 -10.05
N ILE A 52 1.36 -27.40 -9.04
CA ILE A 52 0.29 -28.38 -8.99
C ILE A 52 -0.92 -27.72 -8.31
N LYS A 53 -1.90 -27.27 -9.12
CA LYS A 53 -3.06 -26.51 -8.63
C LYS A 53 -4.12 -27.39 -7.97
N GLU A 54 -4.47 -28.46 -8.63
CA GLU A 54 -5.64 -29.26 -8.28
C GLU A 54 -5.49 -30.69 -8.80
N PHE A 55 -6.13 -31.62 -8.09
CA PHE A 55 -6.32 -32.98 -8.53
C PHE A 55 -7.81 -33.35 -8.43
N ASP A 56 -8.43 -33.67 -9.54
CA ASP A 56 -9.86 -34.02 -9.63
C ASP A 56 -10.20 -35.50 -9.31
N GLY A 57 -9.20 -36.24 -8.88
CA GLY A 57 -9.28 -37.69 -8.65
C GLY A 57 -8.76 -38.52 -9.83
N THR A 58 -8.54 -37.93 -10.99
CA THR A 58 -8.10 -38.59 -12.22
C THR A 58 -6.97 -37.84 -12.92
N HIS A 59 -7.04 -36.51 -12.93
CA HIS A 59 -6.10 -35.62 -13.64
C HIS A 59 -5.54 -34.54 -12.73
N TRP A 60 -4.27 -34.24 -12.95
CA TRP A 60 -3.57 -33.10 -12.32
C TRP A 60 -3.70 -31.85 -13.18
N LYS A 61 -4.09 -30.75 -12.57
CA LYS A 61 -4.02 -29.44 -13.20
C LYS A 61 -2.69 -28.79 -12.87
N LEU A 62 -1.80 -28.76 -13.86
CA LEU A 62 -0.44 -28.24 -13.75
C LEU A 62 -0.32 -26.91 -14.47
N GLU A 63 0.50 -26.02 -13.96
CA GLU A 63 0.81 -24.73 -14.58
C GLU A 63 2.31 -24.43 -14.45
N ILE A 64 2.93 -24.02 -15.56
CA ILE A 64 4.32 -23.57 -15.57
C ILE A 64 4.33 -22.11 -15.11
N ILE A 65 5.22 -21.78 -14.19
CA ILE A 65 5.37 -20.40 -13.67
C ILE A 65 6.42 -19.71 -14.53
N ASP A 66 5.97 -18.69 -15.27
CA ASP A 66 6.84 -17.82 -16.08
C ASP A 66 7.26 -16.57 -15.31
N ASP A 67 8.56 -16.24 -15.36
CA ASP A 67 9.24 -15.30 -14.46
C ASP A 67 9.11 -13.81 -14.83
N HIS A 68 8.13 -13.37 -15.62
CA HIS A 68 8.31 -12.10 -16.34
C HIS A 68 7.85 -10.82 -15.65
N GLU A 69 7.10 -10.84 -14.51
CA GLU A 69 6.55 -9.59 -13.94
C GLU A 69 6.60 -9.44 -12.40
N LEU A 70 6.88 -10.49 -11.65
CA LEU A 70 6.94 -10.46 -10.19
C LEU A 70 8.19 -11.16 -9.66
N PRO A 71 8.81 -10.65 -8.58
CA PRO A 71 9.85 -11.39 -7.90
C PRO A 71 9.31 -12.77 -7.49
N GLU A 72 10.01 -13.81 -7.88
CA GLU A 72 9.63 -15.21 -7.69
C GLU A 72 9.33 -15.54 -6.22
N GLU A 73 10.15 -15.04 -5.30
CA GLU A 73 9.93 -15.18 -3.85
C GLU A 73 8.56 -14.65 -3.43
N LEU A 74 8.14 -13.50 -3.98
CA LEU A 74 6.88 -12.88 -3.68
C LEU A 74 5.70 -13.71 -4.21
N LEU A 75 5.83 -14.24 -5.42
CA LEU A 75 4.81 -15.12 -6.01
C LEU A 75 4.59 -16.37 -5.16
N PHE A 76 5.67 -17.01 -4.72
CA PHE A 76 5.57 -18.21 -3.87
C PHE A 76 4.99 -17.91 -2.49
N ASP A 77 5.34 -16.78 -1.89
CA ASP A 77 4.76 -16.35 -0.61
C ASP A 77 3.25 -16.15 -0.73
N ILE A 78 2.80 -15.52 -1.81
CA ILE A 78 1.38 -15.30 -2.09
C ILE A 78 0.65 -16.62 -2.30
N LEU A 79 1.16 -17.48 -3.17
CA LEU A 79 0.56 -18.78 -3.47
C LEU A 79 0.50 -19.68 -2.23
N GLY A 80 1.54 -19.63 -1.40
CA GLY A 80 1.60 -20.37 -0.13
C GLY A 80 0.62 -19.86 0.93
N SER A 81 0.28 -18.60 0.92
CA SER A 81 -0.62 -17.98 1.92
C SER A 81 -2.09 -18.37 1.76
N ARG A 82 -2.52 -18.67 0.54
CA ARG A 82 -3.93 -18.92 0.15
C ARG A 82 -4.90 -17.79 0.52
N LYS A 83 -4.38 -16.59 0.85
CA LYS A 83 -5.16 -15.39 1.18
C LYS A 83 -5.30 -14.49 -0.05
N ASN A 84 -6.28 -13.62 -0.02
CA ASN A 84 -6.32 -12.48 -0.92
C ASN A 84 -5.09 -11.59 -0.70
N VAL A 85 -4.71 -10.78 -1.68
CA VAL A 85 -3.48 -9.99 -1.63
C VAL A 85 -3.81 -8.51 -1.54
N LEU A 86 -3.11 -7.81 -0.66
CA LEU A 86 -3.20 -6.38 -0.49
C LEU A 86 -1.80 -5.77 -0.59
N PHE A 87 -1.52 -5.08 -1.69
CA PHE A 87 -0.30 -4.30 -1.86
C PHE A 87 -0.47 -2.93 -1.22
N VAL A 88 0.50 -2.52 -0.40
CA VAL A 88 0.49 -1.24 0.33
C VAL A 88 1.82 -0.52 0.22
N GLU A 89 1.80 0.79 0.40
CA GLU A 89 3.03 1.58 0.53
C GLU A 89 3.78 1.25 1.82
N GLY A 90 5.00 1.76 1.96
CA GLY A 90 5.82 1.56 3.14
C GLY A 90 6.72 0.33 3.09
N GLU A 91 7.43 0.10 4.18
CA GLU A 91 8.37 -1.01 4.37
C GLU A 91 7.73 -2.13 5.21
N ARG A 92 8.32 -3.34 5.16
CA ARG A 92 7.78 -4.53 5.83
C ARG A 92 7.48 -4.36 7.33
N ASN A 93 8.25 -3.51 8.02
CA ASN A 93 8.11 -3.28 9.46
C ASN A 93 7.61 -1.87 9.79
N SER A 94 7.14 -1.10 8.80
CA SER A 94 6.57 0.23 9.02
C SER A 94 5.25 0.15 9.80
N TYR A 95 4.86 1.25 10.43
CA TYR A 95 3.57 1.35 11.11
C TYR A 95 2.40 1.12 10.14
N ASP A 96 2.54 1.56 8.91
CA ASP A 96 1.55 1.43 7.85
C ASP A 96 1.24 -0.02 7.53
N THR A 97 2.29 -0.83 7.29
CA THR A 97 2.15 -2.26 7.00
C THR A 97 1.57 -3.02 8.19
N GLN A 98 1.95 -2.64 9.42
CA GLN A 98 1.37 -3.22 10.63
C GLN A 98 -0.12 -2.87 10.76
N LEU A 99 -0.48 -1.59 10.52
CA LEU A 99 -1.86 -1.11 10.54
C LEU A 99 -2.73 -1.92 9.57
N TYR A 100 -2.33 -1.99 8.31
CA TYR A 100 -3.08 -2.72 7.29
C TYR A 100 -3.18 -4.22 7.59
N SER A 101 -2.13 -4.84 8.13
CA SER A 101 -2.14 -6.26 8.50
C SER A 101 -3.17 -6.58 9.59
N ILE A 102 -3.42 -5.64 10.51
CA ILE A 102 -4.42 -5.79 11.56
C ILE A 102 -5.83 -5.51 11.02
N LEU A 103 -5.97 -4.47 10.17
CA LEU A 103 -7.27 -4.05 9.61
C LEU A 103 -7.82 -5.02 8.57
N TYR A 104 -6.94 -5.69 7.82
CA TYR A 104 -7.29 -6.62 6.73
C TYR A 104 -6.75 -8.04 7.00
N PRO A 105 -7.23 -8.73 8.04
CA PRO A 105 -6.67 -10.03 8.46
C PRO A 105 -6.90 -11.16 7.45
N SER A 106 -7.90 -11.00 6.57
CA SER A 106 -8.19 -11.94 5.48
C SER A 106 -7.25 -11.80 4.28
N TYR A 107 -6.37 -10.79 4.30
CA TYR A 107 -5.41 -10.53 3.23
C TYR A 107 -3.98 -10.87 3.65
N TYR A 108 -3.17 -11.20 2.66
CA TYR A 108 -1.73 -11.17 2.76
C TYR A 108 -1.26 -9.78 2.37
N VAL A 109 -0.86 -8.98 3.38
CA VAL A 109 -0.44 -7.59 3.18
C VAL A 109 1.02 -7.53 2.80
N ILE A 110 1.32 -6.89 1.67
CA ILE A 110 2.66 -6.81 1.07
C ILE A 110 3.09 -5.35 0.95
N ALA A 111 4.14 -5.01 1.69
CA ALA A 111 4.77 -3.70 1.58
C ALA A 111 5.57 -3.59 0.27
N CYS A 112 5.34 -2.50 -0.48
CA CYS A 112 5.96 -2.26 -1.79
C CYS A 112 6.96 -1.11 -1.79
N GLY A 113 7.13 -0.39 -0.69
CA GLY A 113 7.99 0.79 -0.58
C GLY A 113 7.34 2.06 -1.12
N SER A 114 6.96 2.09 -2.40
CA SER A 114 6.41 3.30 -3.03
C SER A 114 5.07 3.06 -3.73
N CYS A 115 4.29 4.14 -3.93
CA CYS A 115 3.03 4.09 -4.69
C CYS A 115 3.21 3.52 -6.11
N THR A 116 4.30 3.86 -6.80
CA THR A 116 4.60 3.33 -8.13
C THR A 116 4.73 1.81 -8.12
N GLN A 117 5.36 1.26 -7.09
CA GLN A 117 5.49 -0.20 -6.92
C GLN A 117 4.15 -0.85 -6.56
N VAL A 118 3.33 -0.21 -5.72
CA VAL A 118 1.96 -0.70 -5.44
C VAL A 118 1.16 -0.77 -6.74
N ILE A 119 1.16 0.31 -7.53
CA ILE A 119 0.43 0.40 -8.80
C ILE A 119 0.91 -0.68 -9.79
N SER A 120 2.22 -0.78 -9.99
CA SER A 120 2.81 -1.74 -10.94
C SER A 120 2.50 -3.18 -10.54
N ARG A 121 2.75 -3.54 -9.28
CA ARG A 121 2.54 -4.92 -8.78
C ARG A 121 1.06 -5.31 -8.77
N THR A 122 0.17 -4.40 -8.37
CA THR A 122 -1.28 -4.67 -8.39
C THR A 122 -1.75 -4.95 -9.81
N LYS A 123 -1.35 -4.12 -10.79
CA LYS A 123 -1.70 -4.32 -12.20
C LYS A 123 -1.15 -5.64 -12.75
N ALA A 124 0.16 -5.89 -12.55
CA ALA A 124 0.81 -7.10 -13.02
C ALA A 124 0.11 -8.37 -12.47
N PHE A 125 -0.15 -8.37 -11.16
CA PHE A 125 -0.78 -9.53 -10.53
C PHE A 125 -2.22 -9.73 -10.98
N ARG A 126 -3.02 -8.66 -11.10
CA ARG A 126 -4.40 -8.74 -11.61
C ARG A 126 -4.48 -9.16 -13.07
N ASN A 127 -3.48 -8.82 -13.89
CA ASN A 127 -3.41 -9.21 -15.30
C ASN A 127 -2.96 -10.66 -15.51
N SER A 128 -2.55 -11.35 -14.46
CA SER A 128 -2.10 -12.75 -14.49
C SER A 128 -3.05 -13.69 -13.72
N PRO A 129 -4.37 -13.71 -14.01
CA PRO A 129 -5.35 -14.49 -13.26
C PRO A 129 -5.16 -16.01 -13.40
N SER A 130 -4.38 -16.44 -14.38
CA SER A 130 -4.01 -17.85 -14.53
C SER A 130 -3.08 -18.33 -13.42
N LEU A 131 -2.29 -17.45 -12.82
CA LEU A 131 -1.31 -17.78 -11.79
C LEU A 131 -1.91 -17.90 -10.38
N HIS A 132 -3.11 -17.36 -10.13
CA HIS A 132 -3.71 -17.35 -8.79
C HIS A 132 -5.24 -17.28 -8.84
N HIS A 133 -5.88 -17.61 -7.71
CA HIS A 133 -7.33 -17.47 -7.52
C HIS A 133 -7.71 -16.41 -6.47
N CYS A 134 -6.74 -15.63 -5.98
CA CYS A 134 -6.95 -14.62 -4.97
C CYS A 134 -7.46 -13.31 -5.56
N GLN A 135 -8.25 -12.59 -4.77
CA GLN A 135 -8.53 -11.19 -5.06
C GLN A 135 -7.30 -10.34 -4.74
N VAL A 136 -7.02 -9.38 -5.59
CA VAL A 136 -5.82 -8.55 -5.50
C VAL A 136 -6.23 -7.09 -5.51
N PHE A 137 -5.76 -6.36 -4.50
CA PHE A 137 -6.01 -4.93 -4.34
C PHE A 137 -4.72 -4.19 -4.02
N GLY A 138 -4.70 -2.88 -4.30
CA GLY A 138 -3.66 -1.96 -3.86
C GLY A 138 -4.26 -0.82 -3.05
N ILE A 139 -3.60 -0.41 -1.98
CA ILE A 139 -3.89 0.84 -1.28
C ILE A 139 -2.70 1.77 -1.43
N ILE A 140 -2.98 2.99 -1.86
CA ILE A 140 -2.00 4.07 -1.97
C ILE A 140 -2.44 5.26 -1.13
N ASP A 141 -1.48 6.07 -0.71
CA ASP A 141 -1.77 7.35 -0.11
C ASP A 141 -2.47 8.26 -1.12
N ARG A 142 -3.37 9.11 -0.64
CA ARG A 142 -4.02 10.09 -1.51
C ARG A 142 -3.02 11.10 -2.04
N ASP A 143 -2.08 11.51 -1.22
CA ASP A 143 -1.11 12.57 -1.51
C ASP A 143 -1.81 13.82 -2.12
N TYR A 144 -1.23 14.31 -3.23
CA TYR A 144 -1.78 15.43 -4.01
C TYR A 144 -2.57 14.96 -5.25
N ARG A 145 -3.05 13.70 -5.28
CA ARG A 145 -3.76 13.17 -6.45
C ARG A 145 -5.14 13.77 -6.60
N SER A 146 -5.51 14.07 -7.84
CA SER A 146 -6.87 14.50 -8.17
C SER A 146 -7.87 13.34 -8.06
N ASP A 147 -9.14 13.67 -7.86
CA ASP A 147 -10.21 12.67 -7.86
C ASP A 147 -10.28 11.91 -9.20
N TYR A 148 -9.97 12.60 -10.31
CA TYR A 148 -9.90 11.98 -11.63
C TYR A 148 -8.79 10.92 -11.73
N GLU A 149 -7.62 11.21 -11.18
CA GLU A 149 -6.50 10.26 -11.13
C GLU A 149 -6.86 9.04 -10.27
N ILE A 150 -7.42 9.27 -9.08
CA ILE A 150 -7.85 8.22 -8.17
C ILE A 150 -8.91 7.32 -8.82
N GLU A 151 -9.89 7.91 -9.52
CA GLU A 151 -10.94 7.13 -10.17
C GLU A 151 -10.40 6.22 -11.29
N LYS A 152 -9.37 6.66 -12.00
CA LYS A 152 -8.69 5.80 -12.99
C LYS A 152 -8.07 4.56 -12.36
N TYR A 153 -7.45 4.70 -11.18
CA TYR A 153 -6.82 3.57 -10.50
C TYR A 153 -7.81 2.52 -9.99
N LYS A 154 -9.06 2.91 -9.71
CA LYS A 154 -10.10 1.96 -9.27
C LYS A 154 -10.36 0.85 -10.27
N ASN A 155 -10.26 1.12 -11.56
CA ASN A 155 -10.41 0.11 -12.62
C ASN A 155 -9.35 -0.99 -12.52
N ASP A 156 -8.18 -0.64 -11.99
CA ASP A 156 -7.06 -1.55 -11.78
C ASP A 156 -7.08 -2.20 -10.37
N GLY A 157 -8.13 -1.94 -9.58
CA GLY A 157 -8.25 -2.44 -8.20
C GLY A 157 -7.33 -1.74 -7.22
N ILE A 158 -6.95 -0.50 -7.52
CA ILE A 158 -6.08 0.32 -6.68
C ILE A 158 -6.92 1.47 -6.12
N TYR A 159 -6.86 1.66 -4.83
CA TYR A 159 -7.69 2.62 -4.09
C TYR A 159 -6.83 3.55 -3.26
N ALA A 160 -7.25 4.79 -3.15
CA ALA A 160 -6.60 5.77 -2.28
C ALA A 160 -7.35 5.92 -0.95
N LEU A 161 -6.62 6.28 0.09
CA LEU A 161 -7.20 6.72 1.35
C LEU A 161 -8.04 7.99 1.16
N LYS A 162 -8.96 8.26 2.07
CA LYS A 162 -9.67 9.56 2.10
C LYS A 162 -8.90 10.66 2.83
N VAL A 163 -7.85 10.30 3.55
CA VAL A 163 -6.86 11.22 4.11
C VAL A 163 -5.65 11.30 3.19
N ALA A 164 -4.82 12.36 3.35
CA ALA A 164 -3.70 12.61 2.47
C ALA A 164 -2.61 11.53 2.56
N GLU A 165 -2.23 11.14 3.74
CA GLU A 165 -1.22 10.11 4.03
C GLU A 165 -1.76 9.12 5.06
N VAL A 166 -1.22 7.90 5.10
CA VAL A 166 -1.62 6.87 6.07
C VAL A 166 -1.43 7.31 7.52
N GLU A 167 -0.42 8.14 7.80
CA GLU A 167 -0.19 8.71 9.13
C GLU A 167 -1.38 9.55 9.61
N ASN A 168 -2.11 10.18 8.69
CA ASN A 168 -3.30 10.98 9.02
C ASN A 168 -4.46 10.11 9.52
N LEU A 169 -4.46 8.79 9.29
CA LEU A 169 -5.44 7.88 9.91
C LEU A 169 -5.31 7.85 11.42
N PHE A 170 -4.10 8.03 11.94
CA PHE A 170 -3.86 8.11 13.38
C PHE A 170 -4.33 9.44 14.00
N LEU A 171 -4.66 10.43 13.16
CA LEU A 171 -5.04 11.78 13.57
C LEU A 171 -6.54 12.07 13.38
N VAL A 172 -7.33 11.12 12.87
CA VAL A 172 -8.76 11.36 12.68
C VAL A 172 -9.46 11.62 14.02
N GLU A 173 -10.41 12.53 14.00
CA GLU A 173 -11.08 13.02 15.23
C GLU A 173 -11.67 11.86 16.05
N GLU A 174 -12.34 10.93 15.39
CA GLU A 174 -12.99 9.78 16.02
C GLU A 174 -11.98 8.93 16.79
N LEU A 175 -10.79 8.72 16.23
CA LEU A 175 -9.73 7.96 16.91
C LEU A 175 -9.14 8.74 18.09
N ILE A 176 -8.84 10.03 17.92
CA ILE A 176 -8.28 10.85 18.99
C ILE A 176 -9.25 10.89 20.19
N ARG A 177 -10.53 11.09 19.92
CA ARG A 177 -11.59 11.10 20.95
C ARG A 177 -11.70 9.75 21.67
N LEU A 178 -11.66 8.66 20.92
CA LEU A 178 -11.68 7.30 21.47
C LEU A 178 -10.47 7.04 22.38
N ILE A 179 -9.28 7.48 21.97
CA ILE A 179 -8.06 7.31 22.77
C ILE A 179 -8.09 8.19 24.02
N ALA A 180 -8.58 9.42 23.93
CA ALA A 180 -8.75 10.30 25.09
C ALA A 180 -9.68 9.67 26.14
N ASP A 181 -10.84 9.15 25.71
CA ASP A 181 -11.78 8.45 26.57
C ASP A 181 -11.14 7.21 27.23
N HIS A 182 -10.42 6.42 26.45
CA HIS A 182 -9.69 5.25 26.96
C HIS A 182 -8.66 5.60 28.05
N LEU A 183 -8.02 6.78 27.91
CA LEU A 183 -7.06 7.31 28.89
C LEU A 183 -7.73 7.99 30.09
N GLY A 184 -9.08 7.99 30.16
CA GLY A 184 -9.85 8.65 31.22
C GLY A 184 -9.83 10.18 31.14
N GLN A 185 -9.60 10.72 29.95
CA GLN A 185 -9.59 12.17 29.67
C GLN A 185 -10.91 12.58 29.00
N SER A 186 -11.24 13.88 29.08
CA SER A 186 -12.38 14.44 28.33
C SER A 186 -12.06 14.45 26.82
N PRO A 187 -12.84 13.76 25.96
CA PRO A 187 -12.61 13.75 24.52
C PRO A 187 -12.58 15.14 23.88
N ASP A 188 -13.50 16.04 24.30
CA ASP A 188 -13.56 17.41 23.76
C ASP A 188 -12.37 18.26 24.17
N GLU A 189 -11.98 18.19 25.45
CA GLU A 189 -10.86 18.96 25.97
C GLU A 189 -9.51 18.46 25.43
N SER A 190 -9.40 17.18 25.12
CA SER A 190 -8.20 16.59 24.52
C SER A 190 -8.10 16.86 23.02
N PHE A 191 -9.23 16.81 22.30
CA PHE A 191 -9.23 17.04 20.86
C PHE A 191 -9.04 18.52 20.47
N ALA A 192 -9.62 19.45 21.20
CA ALA A 192 -9.57 20.88 20.88
C ALA A 192 -8.14 21.42 20.68
N PRO A 193 -7.16 21.18 21.57
CA PRO A 193 -5.78 21.64 21.35
C PRO A 193 -5.07 20.93 20.19
N ILE A 194 -5.40 19.66 19.91
CA ILE A 194 -4.84 18.93 18.76
C ILE A 194 -5.36 19.54 17.46
N ARG A 195 -6.66 19.80 17.38
CA ARG A 195 -7.28 20.46 16.24
C ARG A 195 -6.66 21.83 15.96
N GLU A 196 -6.53 22.67 16.99
CA GLU A 196 -5.88 23.98 16.92
C GLU A 196 -4.44 23.86 16.42
N TYR A 197 -3.68 22.93 16.95
CA TYR A 197 -2.31 22.68 16.54
C TYR A 197 -2.22 22.25 15.06
N VAL A 198 -3.02 21.28 14.64
CA VAL A 198 -2.99 20.75 13.27
C VAL A 198 -3.41 21.81 12.24
N ILE A 199 -4.53 22.52 12.49
CA ILE A 199 -5.06 23.49 11.51
C ILE A 199 -4.26 24.78 11.53
N HIS A 200 -4.16 25.42 12.70
CA HIS A 200 -3.67 26.81 12.77
C HIS A 200 -2.16 26.89 12.99
N THR A 201 -1.54 25.92 13.66
CA THR A 201 -0.09 25.91 13.85
C THR A 201 0.65 25.23 12.72
N ARG A 202 0.18 24.07 12.25
CA ARG A 202 0.93 23.27 11.25
C ARG A 202 0.47 23.55 9.82
N PHE A 203 -0.79 23.33 9.52
CA PHE A 203 -1.33 23.46 8.17
C PHE A 203 -1.27 24.91 7.67
N ALA A 204 -1.75 25.88 8.45
CA ALA A 204 -1.75 27.28 8.07
C ALA A 204 -0.35 27.83 7.76
N HIS A 205 0.69 27.38 8.52
CA HIS A 205 2.07 27.81 8.26
C HIS A 205 2.69 27.16 7.01
N GLN A 206 2.16 26.06 6.55
CA GLN A 206 2.70 25.32 5.40
C GLN A 206 1.83 25.44 4.15
N ILE A 207 0.70 26.11 4.22
CA ILE A 207 -0.34 26.09 3.17
C ILE A 207 0.20 26.46 1.79
N ASP A 208 1.03 27.50 1.67
CA ASP A 208 1.58 27.92 0.38
C ASP A 208 2.55 26.87 -0.21
N ARG A 209 3.31 26.20 0.64
CA ARG A 209 4.18 25.08 0.23
C ARG A 209 3.34 23.90 -0.23
N GLN A 210 2.29 23.55 0.50
CA GLN A 210 1.38 22.45 0.17
C GLN A 210 0.68 22.70 -1.16
N ILE A 211 0.18 23.91 -1.39
CA ILE A 211 -0.42 24.33 -2.67
C ILE A 211 0.59 24.17 -3.81
N CYS A 212 1.81 24.69 -3.64
CA CYS A 212 2.85 24.56 -4.67
C CYS A 212 3.17 23.10 -4.99
N GLN A 213 3.29 22.23 -3.99
CA GLN A 213 3.56 20.81 -4.16
C GLN A 213 2.39 20.10 -4.88
N SER A 214 1.15 20.45 -4.56
CA SER A 214 -0.05 19.93 -5.21
C SER A 214 -0.12 20.35 -6.67
N VAL A 215 0.09 21.61 -7.00
CA VAL A 215 0.14 22.12 -8.38
C VAL A 215 1.20 21.38 -9.19
N VAL A 216 2.40 21.23 -8.63
CA VAL A 216 3.50 20.50 -9.32
C VAL A 216 3.13 19.04 -9.55
N ALA A 217 2.48 18.37 -8.58
CA ALA A 217 2.05 16.98 -8.72
C ALA A 217 1.00 16.85 -9.84
N HIS A 218 0.00 17.70 -9.88
CA HIS A 218 -1.03 17.71 -10.91
C HIS A 218 -0.47 17.96 -12.31
N LEU A 219 0.42 18.93 -12.47
CA LEU A 219 1.07 19.21 -13.75
C LEU A 219 1.96 18.04 -14.21
N LYS A 220 2.71 17.43 -13.30
CA LYS A 220 3.48 16.23 -13.61
C LYS A 220 2.59 15.09 -14.10
N TYR A 221 1.46 14.86 -13.41
CA TYR A 221 0.51 13.84 -13.84
C TYR A 221 -0.04 14.13 -15.25
N GLN A 222 -0.47 15.37 -15.52
CA GLN A 222 -0.96 15.77 -16.85
C GLN A 222 0.11 15.55 -17.94
N LEU A 223 1.38 15.91 -17.66
CA LEU A 223 2.50 15.70 -18.58
C LEU A 223 2.76 14.21 -18.85
N THR A 224 2.69 13.36 -17.82
CA THR A 224 2.90 11.91 -18.00
C THR A 224 1.72 11.22 -18.69
N ALA A 225 0.55 11.81 -18.66
CA ALA A 225 -0.65 11.30 -19.30
C ALA A 225 -0.75 11.69 -20.80
N ILE A 226 0.21 12.42 -21.36
CA ILE A 226 0.20 12.81 -22.76
C ILE A 226 0.47 11.59 -23.64
N GLU A 227 -0.51 11.22 -24.44
CA GLU A 227 -0.39 10.19 -25.45
C GLU A 227 -0.19 10.83 -26.83
N LEU A 228 0.93 10.53 -27.48
CA LEU A 228 1.22 11.03 -28.83
C LEU A 228 0.68 10.06 -29.87
N SER A 229 0.15 10.62 -30.98
CA SER A 229 -0.23 9.82 -32.16
C SER A 229 1.02 9.12 -32.73
N LYS A 230 0.85 7.84 -33.09
CA LYS A 230 1.90 7.01 -33.71
C LYS A 230 1.71 6.85 -35.21
N LYS A 231 0.79 7.61 -35.82
CA LYS A 231 0.45 7.45 -37.24
C LYS A 231 1.48 8.11 -38.17
N ASN A 232 1.83 9.36 -37.88
CA ASN A 232 2.85 10.13 -38.63
C ASN A 232 3.33 11.31 -37.78
N ASP A 233 4.42 11.99 -38.25
CA ASP A 233 5.06 13.08 -37.52
C ASP A 233 4.14 14.30 -37.33
N ASP A 234 3.33 14.64 -38.32
CA ASP A 234 2.42 15.79 -38.23
C ASP A 234 1.32 15.56 -37.19
N GLU A 235 0.73 14.38 -37.16
CA GLU A 235 -0.24 14.02 -36.14
C GLU A 235 0.39 13.92 -34.76
N ALA A 236 1.61 13.39 -34.63
CA ALA A 236 2.33 13.35 -33.36
C ALA A 236 2.59 14.76 -32.84
N LYS A 237 3.08 15.68 -33.70
CA LYS A 237 3.30 17.08 -33.36
C LYS A 237 2.01 17.81 -32.98
N ASN A 238 0.93 17.57 -33.72
CA ASN A 238 -0.36 18.19 -33.43
C ASN A 238 -0.94 17.69 -32.09
N SER A 239 -0.85 16.38 -31.80
CA SER A 239 -1.29 15.83 -30.53
C SER A 239 -0.48 16.38 -29.34
N LEU A 240 0.84 16.55 -29.49
CA LEU A 240 1.67 17.20 -28.48
C LEU A 240 1.25 18.65 -28.24
N ASN A 241 1.14 19.46 -29.32
CA ASN A 241 0.75 20.86 -29.21
C ASN A 241 -0.62 21.02 -28.53
N THR A 242 -1.59 20.19 -28.88
CA THR A 242 -2.91 20.20 -28.28
C THR A 242 -2.86 19.83 -26.80
N ALA A 243 -2.08 18.81 -26.43
CA ALA A 243 -1.93 18.41 -25.05
C ALA A 243 -1.25 19.51 -24.20
N LEU A 244 -0.20 20.16 -24.73
CA LEU A 244 0.47 21.26 -24.04
C LEU A 244 -0.40 22.50 -23.87
N GLN A 245 -1.29 22.79 -24.85
CA GLN A 245 -2.25 23.91 -24.73
C GLN A 245 -3.31 23.68 -23.66
N ASN A 246 -3.59 22.42 -23.32
CA ASN A 246 -4.56 22.07 -22.27
C ASN A 246 -3.95 22.10 -20.85
N ILE A 247 -2.63 22.24 -20.71
CA ILE A 247 -1.95 22.37 -19.43
C ILE A 247 -1.86 23.84 -19.07
N ASP A 248 -2.66 24.23 -18.07
CA ASP A 248 -2.73 25.63 -17.60
C ASP A 248 -2.30 25.70 -16.13
N TYR A 249 -1.13 26.30 -15.91
CA TYR A 249 -0.56 26.48 -14.58
C TYR A 249 -1.44 27.36 -13.68
N GLU A 250 -1.91 28.51 -14.19
CA GLU A 250 -2.64 29.48 -13.39
C GLU A 250 -4.02 28.92 -12.98
N LYS A 251 -4.67 28.22 -13.92
CA LYS A 251 -5.92 27.53 -13.63
C LYS A 251 -5.74 26.45 -12.55
N THR A 252 -4.76 25.57 -12.73
CA THR A 252 -4.44 24.51 -11.76
C THR A 252 -4.12 25.11 -10.39
N LYS A 253 -3.33 26.18 -10.36
CA LYS A 253 -2.98 26.87 -9.13
C LYS A 253 -4.21 27.45 -8.44
N ALA A 254 -5.10 28.13 -9.17
CA ALA A 254 -6.31 28.71 -8.61
C ALA A 254 -7.25 27.63 -8.01
N GLU A 255 -7.37 26.48 -8.68
CA GLU A 255 -8.15 25.34 -8.19
C GLU A 255 -7.57 24.78 -6.88
N GLU A 256 -6.26 24.58 -6.81
CA GLU A 256 -5.60 24.08 -5.60
C GLU A 256 -5.61 25.13 -4.46
N GLU A 257 -5.37 26.42 -4.77
CA GLU A 257 -5.54 27.48 -3.78
C GLU A 257 -6.95 27.51 -3.18
N SER A 258 -7.97 27.38 -4.01
CA SER A 258 -9.36 27.33 -3.53
C SER A 258 -9.60 26.15 -2.60
N LYS A 259 -9.07 24.98 -2.95
CA LYS A 259 -9.21 23.73 -2.16
C LYS A 259 -8.53 23.87 -0.79
N PHE A 260 -7.26 24.24 -0.77
CA PHE A 260 -6.47 24.30 0.47
C PHE A 260 -6.91 25.46 1.38
N ARG A 261 -7.10 26.66 0.82
CA ARG A 261 -7.56 27.82 1.60
C ARG A 261 -9.02 27.66 2.04
N GLY A 262 -9.85 26.98 1.23
CA GLY A 262 -11.20 26.60 1.62
C GLY A 262 -11.22 25.72 2.86
N ALA A 263 -10.39 24.67 2.92
CA ALA A 263 -10.27 23.80 4.09
C ALA A 263 -9.85 24.59 5.35
N LEU A 264 -8.92 25.55 5.22
CA LEU A 264 -8.50 26.40 6.32
C LEU A 264 -9.60 27.39 6.75
N CYS A 265 -10.27 28.06 5.79
CA CYS A 265 -11.31 29.07 6.08
C CYS A 265 -12.57 28.44 6.70
N GLU A 266 -12.94 27.25 6.28
CA GLU A 266 -14.06 26.49 6.85
C GLU A 266 -13.72 25.90 8.22
N ASP A 267 -12.45 25.91 8.61
CA ASP A 267 -11.94 25.33 9.84
C ASP A 267 -12.32 23.84 9.98
N ASP A 268 -12.36 23.15 8.83
CA ASP A 268 -12.80 21.74 8.72
C ASP A 268 -11.61 20.80 8.88
N TYR A 269 -11.54 20.18 10.04
CA TYR A 269 -10.43 19.30 10.41
C TYR A 269 -10.30 18.09 9.46
N ALA A 270 -11.40 17.46 9.08
CA ALA A 270 -11.39 16.31 8.17
C ALA A 270 -10.93 16.71 6.76
N LYS A 271 -11.36 17.87 6.26
CA LYS A 271 -10.87 18.43 5.00
C LYS A 271 -9.38 18.73 5.06
N VAL A 272 -8.88 19.30 6.16
CA VAL A 272 -7.45 19.52 6.34
C VAL A 272 -6.70 18.19 6.27
N LEU A 273 -7.11 17.16 7.00
CA LEU A 273 -6.45 15.84 6.95
C LEU A 273 -6.50 15.20 5.56
N SER A 274 -7.49 15.54 4.72
CA SER A 274 -7.60 15.00 3.36
C SER A 274 -6.63 15.60 2.35
N VAL A 275 -6.00 16.76 2.67
CA VAL A 275 -5.10 17.50 1.77
C VAL A 275 -3.71 17.75 2.36
N PHE A 276 -3.55 17.60 3.66
CA PHE A 276 -2.32 17.94 4.37
C PHE A 276 -1.33 16.79 4.37
N ASN A 277 -0.30 16.90 3.54
CA ASN A 277 0.82 15.96 3.46
C ASN A 277 1.97 16.45 4.36
N GLU A 278 2.08 15.91 5.56
CA GLU A 278 3.19 16.22 6.47
C GLU A 278 3.63 14.98 7.24
N LYS A 279 4.70 14.35 6.76
CA LYS A 279 5.35 13.23 7.46
C LYS A 279 5.87 13.68 8.82
N GLY A 280 5.50 12.96 9.85
CA GLY A 280 5.92 13.26 11.22
C GLY A 280 4.95 14.13 12.02
N LEU A 281 3.79 14.50 11.46
CA LEU A 281 2.75 15.22 12.22
C LEU A 281 2.32 14.44 13.47
N THR A 282 2.17 13.12 13.34
CA THR A 282 1.85 12.19 14.45
C THR A 282 2.90 12.20 15.56
N SER A 283 4.17 12.50 15.23
CA SER A 283 5.25 12.53 16.22
C SER A 283 5.22 13.75 17.15
N SER A 284 4.25 14.64 16.95
CA SER A 284 4.07 15.87 17.74
C SER A 284 2.69 15.93 18.41
N ILE A 285 1.97 14.81 18.47
CA ILE A 285 0.59 14.78 18.99
C ILE A 285 0.48 14.09 20.36
N GLY A 286 1.37 13.15 20.66
CA GLY A 286 1.27 12.31 21.85
C GLY A 286 1.15 13.10 23.15
N HIS A 287 1.89 14.19 23.30
CA HIS A 287 1.89 14.99 24.52
C HIS A 287 0.52 15.63 24.87
N PHE A 288 -0.32 15.92 23.87
CA PHE A 288 -1.67 16.43 24.11
C PHE A 288 -2.57 15.40 24.81
N LEU A 289 -2.22 14.11 24.67
CA LEU A 289 -2.90 13.00 25.32
C LEU A 289 -2.12 12.43 26.53
N GLY A 290 -1.06 13.13 26.95
CA GLY A 290 -0.17 12.64 28.01
C GLY A 290 0.69 11.44 27.63
N LEU A 291 0.85 11.18 26.32
CA LEU A 291 1.68 10.12 25.78
C LEU A 291 3.03 10.69 25.30
N VAL A 292 4.01 9.81 25.12
CA VAL A 292 5.28 10.19 24.49
C VAL A 292 5.04 10.38 22.99
N ASP A 293 5.37 11.56 22.45
CA ASP A 293 5.08 11.93 21.07
C ASP A 293 5.51 10.89 20.04
N LYS A 294 6.76 10.47 20.08
CA LYS A 294 7.31 9.48 19.14
C LYS A 294 6.73 8.06 19.29
N GLU A 295 6.03 7.77 20.38
CA GLU A 295 5.42 6.46 20.65
C GLU A 295 3.91 6.46 20.39
N TYR A 296 3.33 7.58 19.99
CA TYR A 296 1.90 7.71 19.77
C TYR A 296 1.33 6.62 18.83
N CYS A 297 1.84 6.52 17.60
CA CYS A 297 1.40 5.51 16.64
C CYS A 297 1.61 4.08 17.15
N LYS A 298 2.74 3.83 17.82
CA LYS A 298 3.05 2.51 18.40
C LYS A 298 2.05 2.15 19.51
N SER A 299 1.68 3.10 20.34
CA SER A 299 0.67 2.90 21.40
C SER A 299 -0.69 2.56 20.81
N ILE A 300 -1.12 3.27 19.76
CA ILE A 300 -2.37 2.97 19.05
C ILE A 300 -2.33 1.58 18.41
N LEU A 301 -1.25 1.22 17.73
CA LEU A 301 -1.09 -0.11 17.14
C LEU A 301 -1.13 -1.23 18.19
N ALA A 302 -0.56 -0.99 19.37
CA ALA A 302 -0.64 -1.94 20.47
C ALA A 302 -2.10 -2.12 20.97
N LEU A 303 -2.88 -1.04 21.10
CA LEU A 303 -4.30 -1.09 21.43
C LEU A 303 -5.13 -1.76 20.34
N LEU A 304 -4.85 -1.45 19.08
CA LEU A 304 -5.51 -2.03 17.91
C LEU A 304 -5.23 -3.54 17.80
N ASN A 305 -4.02 -3.98 18.13
CA ASN A 305 -3.69 -5.41 18.15
C ASN A 305 -4.22 -6.13 19.41
N GLY A 306 -4.81 -5.41 20.35
CA GLY A 306 -5.30 -5.89 21.63
C GLY A 306 -6.80 -5.70 21.84
N LYS A 307 -7.14 -5.06 22.97
CA LYS A 307 -8.51 -4.97 23.47
C LYS A 307 -9.41 -4.00 22.69
N MET A 308 -8.85 -3.02 21.99
CA MET A 308 -9.61 -1.96 21.31
C MET A 308 -9.64 -2.15 19.79
N ARG A 309 -9.48 -3.38 19.32
CA ARG A 309 -9.41 -3.67 17.89
C ARG A 309 -10.63 -3.19 17.12
N ASN A 310 -11.82 -3.52 17.60
CA ASN A 310 -13.07 -3.20 16.91
C ASN A 310 -13.32 -1.69 16.95
N GLU A 311 -13.19 -1.08 18.12
CA GLU A 311 -13.45 0.33 18.35
C GLU A 311 -12.52 1.21 17.49
N ILE A 312 -11.22 0.91 17.46
CA ILE A 312 -10.26 1.63 16.64
C ILE A 312 -10.51 1.38 15.15
N SER A 313 -10.79 0.13 14.76
CA SER A 313 -11.12 -0.19 13.36
C SER A 313 -12.37 0.54 12.88
N ASP A 314 -13.38 0.68 13.73
CA ASP A 314 -14.60 1.41 13.42
C ASP A 314 -14.35 2.93 13.31
N ALA A 315 -13.55 3.50 14.22
CA ALA A 315 -13.20 4.92 14.23
C ALA A 315 -12.49 5.37 12.93
N ILE A 316 -11.64 4.53 12.36
CA ILE A 316 -10.91 4.86 11.13
C ILE A 316 -11.59 4.35 9.85
N SER A 317 -12.67 3.56 9.98
CA SER A 317 -13.29 2.82 8.87
C SER A 317 -13.78 3.69 7.73
N THR A 318 -14.29 4.88 8.04
CA THR A 318 -14.84 5.82 7.04
C THR A 318 -13.77 6.43 6.14
N TYR A 319 -12.50 6.38 6.55
CA TYR A 319 -11.34 6.92 5.83
C TYR A 319 -10.64 5.88 4.95
N LEU A 320 -10.99 4.61 5.11
CA LEU A 320 -10.47 3.49 4.32
C LEU A 320 -11.31 3.25 3.06
N PRO A 321 -10.73 2.64 2.01
CA PRO A 321 -11.48 2.28 0.79
C PRO A 321 -12.61 1.28 1.10
N PRO A 322 -13.88 1.63 0.84
CA PRO A 322 -15.01 0.73 1.12
C PRO A 322 -15.08 -0.45 0.14
N GLU A 323 -14.39 -0.36 -1.00
CA GLU A 323 -14.37 -1.38 -2.04
C GLU A 323 -13.55 -2.61 -1.66
N ILE A 324 -12.68 -2.50 -0.65
CA ILE A 324 -11.85 -3.62 -0.15
C ILE A 324 -12.55 -4.22 1.07
N PRO A 325 -13.09 -5.46 0.99
CA PRO A 325 -13.73 -6.13 2.12
C PRO A 325 -12.74 -6.34 3.28
N ARG A 326 -13.20 -6.13 4.51
CA ARG A 326 -12.38 -6.30 5.72
C ARG A 326 -12.71 -7.58 6.47
#